data_567e34b436f2b4245e49b8b529a80e03
#
_entry.id   567e34b436f2b4245e49b8b529a80e03
#
_cell.length_a   1.000
_cell.length_b   1.000
_cell.length_c   1.000
_cell.angle_alpha   90.00
_cell.angle_beta   90.00
_cell.angle_gamma   90.00
#
_symmetry.space_group_name_H-M   'P 1'
#
loop_
_entity.id
_entity.type
_entity.pdbx_description
1 polymer ?
#
loop_
_entity_poly.entity_id
_entity_poly.type
_entity_poly.pdbx_seq_one_letter_code
_entity_poly.pdbx_strand_id
1 'polypeptide(L)'
;MKEVEGERKVIIMRKEFVICLIIIALIAIGNFFSRDYTKKSGEEILDSLQQIKQAVEAKEDDVKVKEKLEETEKIWKNKQDKLAYFIEHNELEKIDTNLVLLKSYIETEEHNETIREINELAFLVKHIEEKYAFNLKNIFWLKNWYILWHRNYKSYQFINIKRL
;
A
#
# COMPACT_ATOMS: atom_id res chain seq x y z
N MET A 1 -28.40 -7.38 -44.98
CA MET A 1 -28.75 -7.55 -43.55
C MET A 1 -27.61 -8.12 -42.70
N LYS A 2 -26.86 -9.12 -43.16
CA LYS A 2 -25.71 -9.68 -42.41
C LYS A 2 -24.52 -8.70 -42.24
N GLU A 3 -24.27 -7.83 -43.18
CA GLU A 3 -23.18 -6.84 -43.15
C GLU A 3 -23.34 -5.79 -42.06
N VAL A 4 -24.57 -5.25 -41.90
CA VAL A 4 -24.93 -4.25 -40.87
C VAL A 4 -24.83 -4.83 -39.44
N GLU A 5 -25.07 -6.15 -39.29
CA GLU A 5 -24.95 -6.84 -38.02
C GLU A 5 -23.50 -7.07 -37.61
N GLY A 6 -22.62 -7.32 -38.59
CA GLY A 6 -21.17 -7.41 -38.39
C GLY A 6 -20.54 -6.11 -37.92
N GLU A 7 -20.88 -4.97 -38.57
CA GLU A 7 -20.39 -3.66 -38.18
C GLU A 7 -20.85 -3.25 -36.79
N ARG A 8 -22.11 -3.54 -36.41
CA ARG A 8 -22.61 -3.27 -35.04
C ARG A 8 -21.83 -4.07 -33.99
N LYS A 9 -21.53 -5.33 -34.22
CA LYS A 9 -20.75 -6.16 -33.29
C LYS A 9 -19.31 -5.63 -33.10
N VAL A 10 -18.66 -5.17 -34.19
CA VAL A 10 -17.31 -4.60 -34.13
C VAL A 10 -17.29 -3.27 -33.35
N ILE A 11 -18.32 -2.43 -33.53
CA ILE A 11 -18.44 -1.15 -32.83
C ILE A 11 -18.70 -1.37 -31.34
N ILE A 12 -19.54 -2.34 -30.96
CA ILE A 12 -19.82 -2.70 -29.57
C ILE A 12 -18.53 -3.23 -28.90
N MET A 13 -17.82 -4.16 -29.52
CA MET A 13 -16.54 -4.68 -28.97
C MET A 13 -15.49 -3.57 -28.77
N ARG A 14 -15.43 -2.56 -29.65
CA ARG A 14 -14.54 -1.42 -29.47
C ARG A 14 -14.89 -0.56 -28.27
N LYS A 15 -16.19 -0.31 -28.01
CA LYS A 15 -16.64 0.46 -26.87
C LYS A 15 -16.36 -0.28 -25.54
N GLU A 16 -16.63 -1.55 -25.46
CA GLU A 16 -16.34 -2.39 -24.30
C GLU A 16 -14.83 -2.42 -24.00
N PHE A 17 -14.00 -2.56 -25.03
CA PHE A 17 -12.55 -2.52 -24.88
C PHE A 17 -12.05 -1.18 -24.37
N VAL A 18 -12.58 -0.06 -24.87
CA VAL A 18 -12.24 1.30 -24.37
C VAL A 18 -12.65 1.47 -22.91
N ILE A 19 -13.82 1.00 -22.51
CA ILE A 19 -14.29 1.04 -21.12
C ILE A 19 -13.33 0.23 -20.22
N CYS A 20 -12.94 -0.97 -20.62
CA CYS A 20 -11.96 -1.77 -19.88
C CYS A 20 -10.62 -1.05 -19.72
N LEU A 21 -10.12 -0.40 -20.75
CA LEU A 21 -8.88 0.38 -20.67
C LEU A 21 -9.00 1.57 -19.71
N ILE A 22 -10.13 2.27 -19.72
CA ILE A 22 -10.40 3.37 -18.78
C ILE A 22 -10.41 2.85 -17.34
N ILE A 23 -11.08 1.74 -17.06
CA ILE A 23 -11.12 1.13 -15.73
C ILE A 23 -9.71 0.73 -15.26
N ILE A 24 -8.92 0.09 -16.13
CA ILE A 24 -7.53 -0.27 -15.82
C ILE A 24 -6.70 0.97 -15.52
N ALA A 25 -6.85 2.03 -16.30
CA ALA A 25 -6.14 3.29 -16.08
C ALA A 25 -6.53 3.94 -14.74
N LEU A 26 -7.82 3.95 -14.39
CA LEU A 26 -8.30 4.48 -13.09
C LEU A 26 -7.75 3.67 -11.92
N ILE A 27 -7.71 2.34 -12.02
CA ILE A 27 -7.11 1.48 -10.98
C ILE A 27 -5.60 1.77 -10.85
N ALA A 28 -4.88 1.92 -11.96
CA ALA A 28 -3.45 2.22 -11.93
C ALA A 28 -3.15 3.58 -11.30
N ILE A 29 -3.94 4.60 -11.63
CA ILE A 29 -3.85 5.96 -11.07
C ILE A 29 -4.15 5.93 -9.57
N GLY A 30 -5.27 5.30 -9.15
CA GLY A 30 -5.64 5.17 -7.73
C GLY A 30 -4.54 4.50 -6.92
N ASN A 31 -3.96 3.44 -7.46
CA ASN A 31 -2.85 2.71 -6.85
C ASN A 31 -1.58 3.55 -6.70
N PHE A 32 -1.25 4.34 -7.71
CA PHE A 32 -0.11 5.26 -7.66
C PHE A 32 -0.28 6.30 -6.53
N PHE A 33 -1.45 6.93 -6.43
CA PHE A 33 -1.74 7.91 -5.38
C PHE A 33 -1.75 7.28 -3.98
N SER A 34 -2.35 6.11 -3.81
CA SER A 34 -2.35 5.37 -2.53
C SER A 34 -0.93 5.09 -2.05
N ARG A 35 -0.08 4.57 -2.95
CA ARG A 35 1.32 4.26 -2.65
C ARG A 35 2.12 5.50 -2.26
N ASP A 36 2.02 6.59 -3.03
CA ASP A 36 2.75 7.84 -2.76
C ASP A 36 2.33 8.42 -1.41
N TYR A 37 1.03 8.41 -1.11
CA TYR A 37 0.50 8.88 0.16
C TYR A 37 0.96 8.02 1.34
N THR A 38 0.88 6.68 1.22
CA THR A 38 1.33 5.75 2.27
C THR A 38 2.81 5.94 2.56
N LYS A 39 3.65 6.02 1.51
CA LYS A 39 5.09 6.24 1.67
C LYS A 39 5.42 7.56 2.36
N LYS A 40 4.86 8.69 1.90
CA LYS A 40 5.09 10.00 2.51
C LYS A 40 4.61 10.05 3.97
N SER A 41 3.47 9.41 4.25
CA SER A 41 2.96 9.32 5.62
C SER A 41 3.86 8.48 6.51
N GLY A 42 4.38 7.37 6.01
CA GLY A 42 5.34 6.53 6.73
C GLY A 42 6.65 7.26 7.01
N GLU A 43 7.24 7.92 6.00
CA GLU A 43 8.47 8.72 6.16
C GLU A 43 8.30 9.80 7.25
N GLU A 44 7.17 10.52 7.28
CA GLU A 44 6.91 11.55 8.29
C GLU A 44 6.78 10.97 9.71
N ILE A 45 6.15 9.81 9.85
CA ILE A 45 6.04 9.09 11.14
C ILE A 45 7.42 8.56 11.57
N LEU A 46 8.19 7.96 10.67
CA LEU A 46 9.53 7.46 10.96
C LEU A 46 10.48 8.58 11.41
N ASP A 47 10.40 9.74 10.78
CA ASP A 47 11.18 10.91 11.15
C ASP A 47 10.83 11.39 12.57
N SER A 48 9.53 11.44 12.91
CA SER A 48 9.10 11.84 14.25
C SER A 48 9.52 10.84 15.32
N LEU A 49 9.42 9.52 15.05
CA LEU A 49 9.91 8.46 15.94
C LEU A 49 11.43 8.56 16.14
N GLN A 50 12.18 8.86 15.08
CA GLN A 50 13.63 9.06 15.19
C GLN A 50 14.01 10.25 16.05
N GLN A 51 13.22 11.33 16.05
CA GLN A 51 13.44 12.48 16.92
C GLN A 51 13.19 12.13 18.39
N ILE A 52 12.16 11.32 18.71
CA ILE A 52 11.95 10.82 20.07
C ILE A 52 13.16 9.97 20.50
N LYS A 53 13.59 9.04 19.65
CA LYS A 53 14.73 8.18 19.93
C LYS A 53 16.00 8.97 20.25
N GLN A 54 16.32 9.98 19.43
CA GLN A 54 17.47 10.85 19.65
C GLN A 54 17.38 11.60 20.98
N ALA A 55 16.19 12.13 21.33
CA ALA A 55 15.99 12.83 22.61
C ALA A 55 16.19 11.89 23.81
N VAL A 56 15.69 10.65 23.74
CA VAL A 56 15.89 9.63 24.80
C VAL A 56 17.37 9.23 24.91
N GLU A 57 18.05 8.97 23.78
CA GLU A 57 19.48 8.61 23.75
C GLU A 57 20.39 9.75 24.26
N ALA A 58 20.01 10.99 23.95
CA ALA A 58 20.70 12.19 24.42
C ALA A 58 20.40 12.53 25.90
N LYS A 59 19.48 11.79 26.54
CA LYS A 59 18.97 12.07 27.88
C LYS A 59 18.46 13.50 28.03
N GLU A 60 17.70 13.95 27.02
CA GLU A 60 16.99 15.22 27.10
C GLU A 60 15.96 15.22 28.22
N ASP A 61 15.50 16.41 28.63
CA ASP A 61 14.45 16.58 29.63
C ASP A 61 13.17 15.83 29.20
N ASP A 62 12.56 15.10 30.13
CA ASP A 62 11.34 14.31 29.91
C ASP A 62 10.19 15.14 29.34
N VAL A 63 10.13 16.42 29.65
CA VAL A 63 9.14 17.35 29.05
C VAL A 63 9.31 17.41 27.54
N LYS A 64 10.54 17.51 27.04
CA LYS A 64 10.83 17.57 25.61
C LYS A 64 10.53 16.24 24.90
N VAL A 65 10.81 15.12 25.57
CA VAL A 65 10.48 13.78 25.04
C VAL A 65 8.96 13.63 24.91
N LYS A 66 8.20 14.07 25.92
CA LYS A 66 6.73 14.08 25.91
C LYS A 66 6.16 14.99 24.81
N GLU A 67 6.71 16.17 24.62
CA GLU A 67 6.31 17.08 23.53
C GLU A 67 6.49 16.43 22.15
N LYS A 68 7.62 15.77 21.92
CA LYS A 68 7.88 15.03 20.66
C LYS A 68 6.92 13.86 20.45
N LEU A 69 6.54 13.17 21.53
CA LEU A 69 5.54 12.13 21.49
C LEU A 69 4.16 12.68 21.09
N GLU A 70 3.73 13.78 21.71
CA GLU A 70 2.45 14.43 21.39
C GLU A 70 2.40 14.90 19.92
N GLU A 71 3.51 15.38 19.39
CA GLU A 71 3.64 15.74 17.99
C GLU A 71 3.49 14.49 17.09
N THR A 72 4.14 13.39 17.46
CA THR A 72 4.04 12.11 16.73
C THR A 72 2.61 11.56 16.75
N GLU A 73 1.94 11.57 17.91
CA GLU A 73 0.52 11.17 18.05
C GLU A 73 -0.38 12.05 17.14
N LYS A 74 -0.12 13.34 17.07
CA LYS A 74 -0.86 14.27 16.21
C LYS A 74 -0.62 14.00 14.72
N ILE A 75 0.62 13.76 14.33
CA ILE A 75 0.96 13.38 12.95
C ILE A 75 0.20 12.10 12.59
N TRP A 76 0.29 11.06 13.42
CA TRP A 76 -0.38 9.79 13.21
C TRP A 76 -1.90 9.98 13.04
N LYS A 77 -2.56 10.65 13.97
CA LYS A 77 -4.00 10.88 13.93
C LYS A 77 -4.45 11.61 12.66
N ASN A 78 -3.67 12.56 12.15
CA ASN A 78 -3.97 13.26 10.91
C ASN A 78 -3.83 12.39 9.65
N LYS A 79 -3.02 11.32 9.72
CA LYS A 79 -2.78 10.41 8.59
C LYS A 79 -3.70 9.19 8.62
N GLN A 80 -4.02 8.69 9.82
CA GLN A 80 -4.76 7.46 10.05
C GLN A 80 -6.07 7.38 9.27
N ASP A 81 -6.90 8.42 9.34
CA ASP A 81 -8.19 8.44 8.65
C ASP A 81 -8.07 8.24 7.13
N LYS A 82 -7.04 8.82 6.52
CA LYS A 82 -6.78 8.67 5.09
C LYS A 82 -6.13 7.34 4.75
N LEU A 83 -5.24 6.85 5.61
CA LEU A 83 -4.61 5.55 5.46
C LEU A 83 -5.64 4.42 5.56
N ALA A 84 -6.70 4.57 6.36
CA ALA A 84 -7.78 3.61 6.51
C ALA A 84 -8.54 3.30 5.20
N TYR A 85 -8.44 4.16 4.16
CA TYR A 85 -8.98 3.83 2.83
C TYR A 85 -8.13 2.82 2.05
N PHE A 86 -6.87 2.61 2.44
CA PHE A 86 -5.91 1.81 1.67
C PHE A 86 -5.31 0.66 2.47
N ILE A 87 -5.30 0.76 3.81
CA ILE A 87 -4.61 -0.14 4.73
C ILE A 87 -5.66 -0.87 5.57
N GLU A 88 -5.43 -2.14 5.84
CA GLU A 88 -6.28 -2.94 6.70
C GLU A 88 -6.36 -2.34 8.12
N HIS A 89 -7.56 -2.29 8.68
CA HIS A 89 -7.81 -1.68 9.99
C HIS A 89 -6.94 -2.27 11.11
N ASN A 90 -6.74 -3.58 11.11
CA ASN A 90 -5.89 -4.27 12.09
C ASN A 90 -4.41 -3.85 12.05
N GLU A 91 -3.90 -3.41 10.89
CA GLU A 91 -2.53 -2.89 10.79
C GLU A 91 -2.42 -1.49 11.41
N LEU A 92 -3.46 -0.67 11.24
CA LEU A 92 -3.54 0.65 11.88
C LEU A 92 -3.71 0.54 13.40
N GLU A 93 -4.55 -0.40 13.87
CA GLU A 93 -4.73 -0.68 15.30
C GLU A 93 -3.44 -1.12 16.00
N LYS A 94 -2.55 -1.85 15.30
CA LYS A 94 -1.24 -2.19 15.87
C LYS A 94 -0.40 -0.94 16.14
N ILE A 95 -0.40 0.03 15.21
CA ILE A 95 0.31 1.29 15.43
C ILE A 95 -0.31 2.06 16.59
N ASP A 96 -1.64 2.15 16.67
CA ASP A 96 -2.34 2.79 17.79
C ASP A 96 -1.93 2.16 19.14
N THR A 97 -1.96 0.83 19.21
CA THR A 97 -1.62 0.08 20.42
C THR A 97 -0.17 0.34 20.84
N ASN A 98 0.77 0.32 19.89
CA ASN A 98 2.18 0.51 20.20
C ASN A 98 2.50 1.99 20.52
N LEU A 99 1.76 2.95 19.98
CA LEU A 99 1.87 4.36 20.42
C LEU A 99 1.41 4.54 21.88
N VAL A 100 0.35 3.83 22.29
CA VAL A 100 -0.09 3.84 23.70
C VAL A 100 0.97 3.20 24.62
N LEU A 101 1.61 2.11 24.19
CA LEU A 101 2.71 1.47 24.93
C LEU A 101 3.92 2.39 25.00
N LEU A 102 4.33 3.01 23.89
CA LEU A 102 5.41 4.00 23.87
C LEU A 102 5.17 5.14 24.86
N LYS A 103 3.94 5.66 24.88
CA LYS A 103 3.53 6.68 25.84
C LYS A 103 3.71 6.23 27.28
N SER A 104 3.24 5.02 27.62
CA SER A 104 3.40 4.47 28.95
C SER A 104 4.86 4.36 29.38
N TYR A 105 5.74 3.88 28.49
CA TYR A 105 7.18 3.77 28.79
C TYR A 105 7.87 5.11 28.97
N ILE A 106 7.45 6.14 28.20
CA ILE A 106 7.97 7.51 28.38
C ILE A 106 7.46 8.10 29.71
N GLU A 107 6.21 7.87 30.08
CA GLU A 107 5.63 8.34 31.33
C GLU A 107 6.25 7.68 32.56
N THR A 108 6.67 6.43 32.47
CA THR A 108 7.34 5.65 33.52
C THR A 108 8.87 5.73 33.48
N GLU A 109 9.45 6.56 32.59
CA GLU A 109 10.88 6.78 32.41
C GLU A 109 11.69 5.48 32.11
N GLU A 110 11.04 4.51 31.46
CA GLU A 110 11.64 3.23 31.08
C GLU A 110 12.39 3.37 29.74
N HIS A 111 13.57 4.01 29.75
CA HIS A 111 14.32 4.37 28.54
C HIS A 111 14.61 3.20 27.61
N ASN A 112 14.98 2.03 28.14
CA ASN A 112 15.28 0.85 27.30
C ASN A 112 14.05 0.34 26.57
N GLU A 113 12.91 0.29 27.26
CA GLU A 113 11.62 -0.14 26.72
C GLU A 113 11.12 0.89 25.69
N THR A 114 11.30 2.17 25.98
CA THR A 114 11.00 3.28 25.05
C THR A 114 11.75 3.10 23.73
N ILE A 115 13.06 2.84 23.76
CA ILE A 115 13.87 2.63 22.54
C ILE A 115 13.42 1.35 21.81
N ARG A 116 13.11 0.29 22.53
CA ARG A 116 12.60 -0.94 21.93
C ARG A 116 11.28 -0.72 21.21
N GLU A 117 10.35 -0.01 21.86
CA GLU A 117 9.03 0.27 21.31
C GLU A 117 9.09 1.18 20.08
N ILE A 118 9.99 2.19 20.08
CA ILE A 118 10.25 3.02 18.90
C ILE A 118 10.73 2.16 17.73
N ASN A 119 11.64 1.21 17.97
CA ASN A 119 12.14 0.34 16.90
C ASN A 119 11.03 -0.60 16.38
N GLU A 120 10.12 -1.07 17.23
CA GLU A 120 8.97 -1.90 16.85
C GLU A 120 7.97 -1.09 16.01
N LEU A 121 7.61 0.12 16.44
CA LEU A 121 6.80 1.05 15.66
C LEU A 121 7.42 1.35 14.29
N ALA A 122 8.73 1.62 14.25
CA ALA A 122 9.42 1.86 13.00
C ALA A 122 9.40 0.64 12.07
N PHE A 123 9.50 -0.56 12.61
CA PHE A 123 9.35 -1.80 11.86
C PHE A 123 7.93 -1.96 11.30
N LEU A 124 6.89 -1.72 12.11
CA LEU A 124 5.49 -1.81 11.69
C LEU A 124 5.18 -0.82 10.55
N VAL A 125 5.62 0.43 10.67
CA VAL A 125 5.43 1.44 9.62
C VAL A 125 6.10 1.01 8.32
N LYS A 126 7.35 0.55 8.36
CA LYS A 126 8.05 0.03 7.18
C LYS A 126 7.37 -1.20 6.58
N HIS A 127 6.91 -2.11 7.44
CA HIS A 127 6.19 -3.30 7.00
C HIS A 127 4.91 -2.94 6.24
N ILE A 128 4.16 -1.94 6.72
CA ILE A 128 2.99 -1.41 6.02
C ILE A 128 3.39 -0.83 4.66
N GLU A 129 4.43 0.00 4.60
CA GLU A 129 4.92 0.55 3.33
C GLU A 129 5.26 -0.56 2.32
N GLU A 130 5.97 -1.59 2.75
CA GLU A 130 6.36 -2.71 1.89
C GLU A 130 5.17 -3.58 1.46
N LYS A 131 4.25 -3.88 2.39
CA LYS A 131 3.05 -4.70 2.15
C LYS A 131 2.11 -4.02 1.14
N TYR A 132 1.92 -2.72 1.28
CA TYR A 132 1.02 -1.94 0.42
C TYR A 132 1.74 -1.24 -0.75
N ALA A 133 3.07 -1.36 -0.85
CA ALA A 133 3.79 -1.08 -2.06
C ALA A 133 3.36 -2.07 -3.14
N PHE A 134 2.42 -1.65 -4.00
CA PHE A 134 1.94 -2.46 -5.11
C PHE A 134 3.11 -2.86 -6.00
N ASN A 135 3.55 -4.10 -5.86
CA ASN A 135 4.67 -4.61 -6.63
C ASN A 135 4.14 -5.05 -7.99
N LEU A 136 4.42 -4.28 -9.04
CA LEU A 136 4.13 -4.64 -10.43
C LEU A 136 4.61 -6.06 -10.79
N LYS A 137 5.56 -6.61 -10.03
CA LYS A 137 5.97 -8.02 -10.14
C LYS A 137 4.81 -8.99 -9.90
N ASN A 138 3.83 -8.63 -9.07
CA ASN A 138 2.67 -9.47 -8.79
C ASN A 138 1.63 -9.41 -9.92
N ILE A 139 1.60 -8.33 -10.73
CA ILE A 139 0.77 -8.26 -11.95
C ILE A 139 1.44 -9.02 -13.11
N PHE A 140 2.76 -9.08 -13.16
CA PHE A 140 3.50 -9.82 -14.19
C PHE A 140 3.45 -11.35 -14.04
N TRP A 141 2.67 -11.88 -13.10
CA TRP A 141 2.17 -13.24 -13.21
C TRP A 141 1.37 -13.44 -14.51
N LEU A 142 0.88 -12.37 -15.11
CA LEU A 142 0.33 -12.30 -16.47
C LEU A 142 1.30 -12.78 -17.57
N LYS A 143 2.61 -12.79 -17.35
CA LYS A 143 3.57 -13.38 -18.30
C LYS A 143 3.32 -14.88 -18.50
N ASN A 144 2.96 -15.58 -17.43
CA ASN A 144 2.53 -16.98 -17.51
C ASN A 144 1.16 -17.12 -18.19
N TRP A 145 0.26 -16.15 -18.00
CA TRP A 145 -1.06 -16.17 -18.63
C TRP A 145 -0.98 -15.94 -20.14
N TYR A 146 -0.11 -15.06 -20.61
CA TYR A 146 0.16 -14.84 -22.03
C TYR A 146 0.74 -16.10 -22.71
N ILE A 147 1.65 -16.81 -22.04
CA ILE A 147 2.22 -18.07 -22.54
C ILE A 147 1.14 -19.16 -22.58
N LEU A 148 0.27 -19.26 -21.58
CA LEU A 148 -0.85 -20.21 -21.55
C LEU A 148 -1.91 -19.90 -22.62
N TRP A 149 -2.22 -18.61 -22.81
CA TRP A 149 -3.16 -18.17 -23.85
C TRP A 149 -2.62 -18.46 -25.26
N HIS A 150 -1.34 -18.18 -25.50
CA HIS A 150 -0.71 -18.40 -26.80
C HIS A 150 -0.55 -19.91 -27.11
N ARG A 151 -0.34 -20.73 -26.11
CA ARG A 151 -0.28 -22.21 -26.23
C ARG A 151 -1.65 -22.79 -26.56
N ASN A 152 -2.71 -22.31 -25.93
CA ASN A 152 -4.08 -22.74 -26.23
C ASN A 152 -4.55 -22.24 -27.60
N TYR A 153 -4.23 -21.01 -27.99
CA TYR A 153 -4.59 -20.48 -29.30
C TYR A 153 -3.99 -21.30 -30.46
N LYS A 154 -2.74 -21.77 -30.35
CA LYS A 154 -2.13 -22.67 -31.32
C LYS A 154 -2.84 -24.02 -31.38
N SER A 155 -3.32 -24.54 -30.27
CA SER A 155 -4.06 -25.80 -30.18
C SER A 155 -5.39 -25.73 -30.95
N TYR A 156 -6.12 -24.61 -30.88
CA TYR A 156 -7.37 -24.42 -31.62
C TYR A 156 -7.17 -24.29 -33.12
N GLN A 157 -6.06 -23.75 -33.58
CA GLN A 157 -5.71 -23.69 -35.02
C GLN A 157 -5.45 -25.11 -35.57
N PHE A 158 -4.78 -25.97 -34.83
CA PHE A 158 -4.48 -27.35 -35.25
C PHE A 158 -5.71 -28.25 -35.35
N ILE A 159 -6.75 -28.00 -34.56
CA ILE A 159 -8.00 -28.78 -34.59
C ILE A 159 -8.85 -28.41 -35.82
N ASN A 160 -8.83 -27.16 -36.25
CA ASN A 160 -9.60 -26.71 -37.43
C ASN A 160 -8.97 -27.12 -38.78
N ILE A 161 -7.66 -27.37 -38.83
CA ILE A 161 -6.98 -27.80 -40.07
C ILE A 161 -7.19 -29.31 -40.33
N LYS A 162 -7.54 -30.10 -39.32
CA LYS A 162 -7.81 -31.56 -39.49
C LYS A 162 -9.27 -31.90 -39.85
N ARG A 163 -10.13 -30.88 -40.07
CA ARG A 163 -11.56 -31.05 -40.44
C ARG A 163 -11.88 -30.59 -41.87
N LEU A 164 -10.87 -30.31 -42.67
CA LEU A 164 -10.94 -30.14 -44.13
C LEU A 164 -10.21 -31.31 -44.80
#